data_6a35a41386868dce5e2af9363263d572
#
_entry.id   6a35a41386868dce5e2af9363263d572
#
_cell.length_a   1.000
_cell.length_b   1.000
_cell.length_c   1.000
_cell.angle_alpha   90.00
_cell.angle_beta   90.00
_cell.angle_gamma   90.00
#
_symmetry.space_group_name_H-M   'P 1'
#
loop_
_entity.id
_entity.type
_entity.pdbx_description
1 polymer ?
#
loop_
_entity_poly.entity_id
_entity_poly.type
_entity_poly.pdbx_seq_one_letter_code
_entity_poly.pdbx_strand_id
1 'polypeptide(L)'
;MNIDIRIEDNSAEVLKELDNKMPELLSSMGNEVCKHIQNFMTEDKIVDTGRLRGSISYSTPYIDYNIPTLANTANDFIKNNKEKNTVVYGSNVEYASYVELGTSKQRARNYVKTGTYRAIPQIKKVVETILKGE
;
A
#
# COMPACT_ATOMS: atom_id res chain seq x y z
N MET A 1 -32.21 19.12 -42.39
CA MET A 1 -32.04 18.94 -40.91
C MET A 1 -30.57 19.09 -40.57
N ASN A 2 -30.26 20.07 -39.76
CA ASN A 2 -28.88 20.25 -39.27
C ASN A 2 -28.76 19.54 -37.91
N ILE A 3 -27.81 18.64 -37.85
CA ILE A 3 -27.47 17.97 -36.56
C ILE A 3 -26.17 18.58 -36.05
N ASP A 4 -26.26 19.22 -34.92
CA ASP A 4 -25.11 19.84 -34.26
C ASP A 4 -24.69 18.92 -33.12
N ILE A 5 -23.56 18.25 -33.26
CA ILE A 5 -23.02 17.36 -32.26
C ILE A 5 -21.86 18.07 -31.59
N ARG A 6 -22.02 18.35 -30.30
CA ARG A 6 -20.95 18.95 -29.51
C ARG A 6 -20.42 17.93 -28.51
N ILE A 7 -19.14 17.65 -28.64
CA ILE A 7 -18.44 16.76 -27.68
C ILE A 7 -17.56 17.63 -26.80
N GLU A 8 -17.86 17.61 -25.51
CA GLU A 8 -17.02 18.29 -24.52
C GLU A 8 -16.02 17.27 -23.95
N ASP A 9 -14.74 17.60 -24.03
CA ASP A 9 -13.69 16.76 -23.50
C ASP A 9 -13.16 17.37 -22.19
N ASN A 10 -13.59 16.79 -21.07
CA ASN A 10 -13.19 17.22 -19.72
C ASN A 10 -11.98 16.46 -19.21
N SER A 11 -11.29 15.68 -20.06
CA SER A 11 -10.22 14.80 -19.61
C SER A 11 -9.08 15.54 -18.90
N ALA A 12 -8.73 16.74 -19.34
CA ALA A 12 -7.68 17.53 -18.70
C ALA A 12 -8.06 17.95 -17.27
N GLU A 13 -9.32 18.36 -17.06
CA GLU A 13 -9.82 18.73 -15.74
C GLU A 13 -9.91 17.53 -14.82
N VAL A 14 -10.40 16.41 -15.33
CA VAL A 14 -10.52 15.16 -14.57
C VAL A 14 -9.15 14.67 -14.15
N LEU A 15 -8.16 14.71 -15.03
CA LEU A 15 -6.79 14.32 -14.71
C LEU A 15 -6.18 15.22 -13.66
N LYS A 16 -6.45 16.53 -13.73
CA LYS A 16 -5.96 17.48 -12.73
C LYS A 16 -6.58 17.21 -11.35
N GLU A 17 -7.87 16.95 -11.28
CA GLU A 17 -8.53 16.62 -10.05
C GLU A 17 -7.99 15.31 -9.47
N LEU A 18 -7.76 14.32 -10.31
CA LEU A 18 -7.17 13.04 -9.89
C LEU A 18 -5.76 13.26 -9.34
N ASP A 19 -4.94 14.06 -10.02
CA ASP A 19 -3.59 14.37 -9.55
C ASP A 19 -3.62 15.08 -8.19
N ASN A 20 -4.58 15.99 -7.97
CA ASN A 20 -4.72 16.68 -6.69
C ASN A 20 -5.13 15.74 -5.55
N LYS A 21 -5.87 14.68 -5.84
CA LYS A 21 -6.31 13.68 -4.86
C LYS A 21 -5.30 12.55 -4.66
N MET A 22 -4.32 12.45 -5.52
CA MET A 22 -3.39 11.32 -5.52
C MET A 22 -2.64 11.12 -4.20
N PRO A 23 -2.12 12.17 -3.53
CA PRO A 23 -1.45 11.98 -2.25
C PRO A 23 -2.34 11.32 -1.20
N GLU A 24 -3.59 11.78 -1.07
CA GLU A 24 -4.55 11.20 -0.13
C GLU A 24 -4.93 9.78 -0.53
N LEU A 25 -5.16 9.56 -1.81
CA LEU A 25 -5.55 8.25 -2.35
C LEU A 25 -4.50 7.20 -2.04
N LEU A 26 -3.24 7.48 -2.37
CA LEU A 26 -2.14 6.54 -2.16
C LEU A 26 -1.88 6.28 -0.68
N SER A 27 -1.95 7.32 0.15
CA SER A 27 -1.78 7.17 1.61
C SER A 27 -2.89 6.32 2.21
N SER A 28 -4.12 6.52 1.77
CA SER A 28 -5.26 5.73 2.26
C SER A 28 -5.14 4.27 1.85
N MET A 29 -4.70 4.00 0.64
CA MET A 29 -4.44 2.64 0.18
C MET A 29 -3.32 1.97 0.99
N GLY A 30 -2.23 2.69 1.22
CA GLY A 30 -1.11 2.21 2.02
C GLY A 30 -1.53 1.90 3.45
N ASN A 31 -2.29 2.78 4.07
CA ASN A 31 -2.81 2.58 5.43
C ASN A 31 -3.69 1.34 5.51
N GLU A 32 -4.58 1.14 4.55
CA GLU A 32 -5.47 -0.03 4.56
C GLU A 32 -4.70 -1.33 4.39
N VAL A 33 -3.76 -1.38 3.45
CA VAL A 33 -3.01 -2.62 3.23
C VAL A 33 -2.12 -2.96 4.42
N CYS A 34 -1.44 -1.98 5.01
CA CYS A 34 -0.59 -2.21 6.18
C CYS A 34 -1.40 -2.67 7.38
N LYS A 35 -2.56 -2.06 7.60
CA LYS A 35 -3.47 -2.45 8.68
C LYS A 35 -3.92 -3.90 8.55
N HIS A 36 -4.33 -4.32 7.35
CA HIS A 36 -4.79 -5.68 7.12
C HIS A 36 -3.66 -6.70 7.22
N ILE A 37 -2.45 -6.34 6.79
CA ILE A 37 -1.27 -7.19 6.99
C ILE A 37 -1.01 -7.39 8.47
N GLN A 38 -1.00 -6.32 9.25
CA GLN A 38 -0.75 -6.38 10.69
C GLN A 38 -1.84 -7.16 11.43
N ASN A 39 -3.10 -6.98 11.03
CA ASN A 39 -4.21 -7.73 11.62
C ASN A 39 -4.09 -9.23 11.34
N PHE A 40 -3.74 -9.59 10.12
CA PHE A 40 -3.51 -11.00 9.79
C PHE A 40 -2.34 -11.58 10.58
N MET A 41 -1.25 -10.83 10.72
CA MET A 41 -0.10 -11.28 11.49
C MET A 41 -0.47 -11.56 12.94
N THR A 42 -1.35 -10.74 13.51
CA THR A 42 -1.85 -10.94 14.87
C THR A 42 -2.70 -12.21 14.95
N GLU A 43 -3.63 -12.40 14.00
CA GLU A 43 -4.49 -13.59 13.94
C GLU A 43 -3.68 -14.88 13.77
N ASP A 44 -2.69 -14.85 12.90
CA ASP A 44 -1.88 -16.03 12.58
C ASP A 44 -0.67 -16.18 13.52
N LYS A 45 -0.62 -15.37 14.57
CA LYS A 45 0.42 -15.43 15.61
C LYS A 45 1.84 -15.28 15.06
N ILE A 46 2.01 -14.41 14.07
CA ILE A 46 3.32 -14.06 13.51
C ILE A 46 3.87 -12.86 14.27
N VAL A 47 4.03 -13.00 15.59
CA VAL A 47 4.35 -11.85 16.42
C VAL A 47 5.33 -12.17 17.54
N ASP A 48 6.18 -13.18 17.38
CA ASP A 48 7.09 -13.64 18.43
C ASP A 48 7.84 -12.49 19.12
N THR A 49 8.30 -11.50 18.36
CA THR A 49 9.01 -10.34 18.93
C THR A 49 8.27 -9.03 18.72
N GLY A 50 7.18 -9.03 17.95
CA GLY A 50 6.51 -7.79 17.53
C GLY A 50 7.31 -6.94 16.56
N ARG A 51 8.57 -7.25 16.32
CA ARG A 51 9.45 -6.46 15.46
C ARG A 51 8.98 -6.48 14.00
N LEU A 52 8.70 -7.67 13.46
CA LEU A 52 8.25 -7.80 12.07
C LEU A 52 6.90 -7.11 11.88
N ARG A 53 5.93 -7.39 12.76
CA ARG A 53 4.61 -6.76 12.68
C ARG A 53 4.71 -5.23 12.77
N GLY A 54 5.50 -4.72 13.69
CA GLY A 54 5.70 -3.28 13.87
C GLY A 54 6.47 -2.61 12.75
N SER A 55 7.14 -3.39 11.88
CA SER A 55 7.94 -2.88 10.78
C SER A 55 7.14 -2.70 9.49
N ILE A 56 5.88 -3.12 9.46
CA ILE A 56 5.05 -2.99 8.25
C ILE A 56 4.89 -1.51 7.94
N SER A 57 5.28 -1.14 6.74
CA SER A 57 5.37 0.25 6.31
C SER A 57 5.02 0.40 4.84
N TYR A 58 4.82 1.63 4.41
CA TYR A 58 4.60 1.92 3.00
C TYR A 58 5.29 3.22 2.61
N SER A 59 5.53 3.37 1.32
CA SER A 59 6.06 4.59 0.73
C SER A 59 5.27 4.94 -0.52
N THR A 60 4.99 6.23 -0.66
CA THR A 60 4.43 6.81 -1.87
C THR A 60 5.40 7.86 -2.39
N PRO A 61 5.21 8.43 -3.61
CA PRO A 61 6.05 9.54 -4.05
C PRO A 61 5.96 10.78 -3.16
N TYR A 62 4.98 10.83 -2.25
CA TYR A 62 4.71 12.01 -1.42
C TYR A 62 5.13 11.82 0.03
N ILE A 63 4.97 10.61 0.59
CA ILE A 63 5.29 10.34 1.99
C ILE A 63 5.87 8.94 2.19
N ASP A 64 6.62 8.80 3.27
CA ASP A 64 7.06 7.52 3.80
C ASP A 64 6.36 7.31 5.15
N TYR A 65 5.80 6.13 5.37
CA TYR A 65 5.08 5.80 6.60
C TYR A 65 5.73 4.65 7.35
N ASN A 66 6.05 4.89 8.62
CA ASN A 66 6.55 3.87 9.55
C ASN A 66 7.82 3.16 9.09
N ILE A 67 8.65 3.84 8.29
CA ILE A 67 9.89 3.23 7.80
C ILE A 67 10.93 3.29 8.92
N PRO A 68 11.49 2.13 9.34
CA PRO A 68 12.49 2.12 10.40
C PRO A 68 13.74 2.88 10.00
N THR A 69 14.25 3.70 10.93
CA THR A 69 15.52 4.41 10.75
C THR A 69 16.72 3.57 11.15
N LEU A 70 16.54 2.26 11.28
CA LEU A 70 17.60 1.36 11.71
C LEU A 70 18.69 1.22 10.66
N ALA A 71 19.92 1.43 11.08
CA ALA A 71 21.09 1.52 10.24
C ALA A 71 21.48 0.21 9.51
N ASN A 72 20.73 -0.87 9.67
CA ASN A 72 21.07 -2.18 9.12
C ASN A 72 19.89 -2.90 8.46
N THR A 73 18.98 -2.14 7.85
CA THR A 73 17.97 -2.76 7.01
C THR A 73 18.61 -3.10 5.67
N ALA A 74 18.62 -4.36 5.31
CA ALA A 74 19.26 -4.84 4.10
C ALA A 74 18.60 -4.32 2.82
N ASN A 75 17.38 -3.78 2.90
CA ASN A 75 16.62 -3.32 1.74
C ASN A 75 15.88 -2.03 2.05
N ASP A 76 16.29 -0.95 1.40
CA ASP A 76 15.60 0.34 1.48
C ASP A 76 14.59 0.54 0.34
N PHE A 77 14.17 -0.54 -0.32
CA PHE A 77 13.30 -0.42 -1.49
C PHE A 77 11.98 0.27 -1.18
N ILE A 78 11.46 0.10 0.05
CA ILE A 78 10.23 0.76 0.46
C ILE A 78 10.47 2.26 0.58
N LYS A 79 11.56 2.67 1.22
CA LYS A 79 11.87 4.08 1.49
C LYS A 79 12.10 4.90 0.23
N ASN A 80 12.59 4.31 -0.84
CA ASN A 80 13.03 5.04 -2.02
C ASN A 80 12.02 5.04 -3.16
N ASN A 81 10.74 4.83 -2.85
CA ASN A 81 9.71 4.85 -3.88
C ASN A 81 9.49 6.26 -4.41
N LYS A 82 9.89 6.48 -5.65
CA LYS A 82 9.64 7.72 -6.39
C LYS A 82 8.79 7.49 -7.63
N GLU A 83 8.28 6.28 -7.80
CA GLU A 83 7.48 5.92 -8.95
C GLU A 83 6.08 6.53 -8.85
N LYS A 84 5.69 7.28 -9.87
CA LYS A 84 4.42 8.01 -9.92
C LYS A 84 3.23 7.05 -9.76
N ASN A 85 2.26 7.48 -8.97
CA ASN A 85 0.98 6.76 -8.79
C ASN A 85 1.15 5.35 -8.21
N THR A 86 2.18 5.15 -7.39
CA THR A 86 2.54 3.83 -6.89
C THR A 86 2.68 3.85 -5.37
N VAL A 87 2.18 2.82 -4.72
CA VAL A 87 2.42 2.55 -3.30
C VAL A 87 3.28 1.29 -3.21
N VAL A 88 4.40 1.40 -2.52
CA VAL A 88 5.25 0.24 -2.18
C VAL A 88 5.07 -0.01 -0.69
N TYR A 89 4.81 -1.25 -0.31
CA TYR A 89 4.57 -1.59 1.08
C TYR A 89 5.20 -2.95 1.43
N GLY A 90 5.37 -3.16 2.72
CA GLY A 90 5.94 -4.39 3.24
C GLY A 90 6.82 -4.13 4.45
N SER A 91 7.92 -4.84 4.56
CA SER A 91 8.88 -4.70 5.65
C SER A 91 10.30 -4.68 5.13
N ASN A 92 11.13 -3.79 5.70
CA ASN A 92 12.58 -3.75 5.43
C ASN A 92 13.38 -4.58 6.44
N VAL A 93 12.72 -5.32 7.33
CA VAL A 93 13.40 -6.20 8.27
C VAL A 93 14.09 -7.33 7.50
N GLU A 94 15.31 -7.65 7.89
CA GLU A 94 16.19 -8.58 7.15
C GLU A 94 15.63 -9.98 6.99
N TYR A 95 14.81 -10.46 7.92
CA TYR A 95 14.21 -11.80 7.84
C TYR A 95 12.78 -11.82 7.29
N ALA A 96 12.25 -10.68 6.85
CA ALA A 96 10.86 -10.55 6.40
C ALA A 96 10.51 -11.51 5.26
N SER A 97 11.39 -11.63 4.26
CA SER A 97 11.15 -12.50 3.12
C SER A 97 11.11 -13.99 3.50
N TYR A 98 11.88 -14.39 4.48
CA TYR A 98 11.90 -15.78 4.94
C TYR A 98 10.57 -16.15 5.61
N VAL A 99 9.96 -15.24 6.35
CA VAL A 99 8.66 -15.46 6.96
C VAL A 99 7.57 -15.51 5.90
N GLU A 100 7.60 -14.58 4.95
CA GLU A 100 6.61 -14.51 3.87
C GLU A 100 6.64 -15.75 2.97
N LEU A 101 7.83 -16.10 2.49
CA LEU A 101 8.01 -17.13 1.46
C LEU A 101 8.35 -18.51 2.02
N GLY A 102 8.73 -18.55 3.29
CA GLY A 102 9.18 -19.80 3.92
C GLY A 102 10.62 -20.15 3.58
N THR A 103 11.11 -21.19 4.23
CA THR A 103 12.43 -21.75 4.02
C THR A 103 12.33 -23.27 4.00
N SER A 104 13.46 -23.97 3.83
CA SER A 104 13.47 -25.44 3.90
C SER A 104 13.09 -25.96 5.29
N LYS A 105 13.14 -25.12 6.32
CA LYS A 105 12.83 -25.49 7.72
C LYS A 105 11.55 -24.88 8.26
N GLN A 106 10.94 -23.98 7.52
CA GLN A 106 9.79 -23.22 7.98
C GLN A 106 8.80 -23.01 6.83
N ARG A 107 7.52 -23.24 7.08
CA ARG A 107 6.51 -23.01 6.04
C ARG A 107 6.32 -21.51 5.79
N ALA A 108 5.88 -21.18 4.58
CA ALA A 108 5.52 -19.80 4.22
C ALA A 108 4.33 -19.34 5.05
N ARG A 109 4.38 -18.13 5.56
CA ARG A 109 3.28 -17.55 6.34
C ARG A 109 2.40 -16.60 5.50
N ASN A 110 2.89 -16.13 4.36
CA ASN A 110 2.15 -15.33 3.38
C ASN A 110 1.39 -14.15 3.99
N TYR A 111 2.00 -13.42 4.93
CA TYR A 111 1.34 -12.32 5.62
C TYR A 111 1.08 -11.13 4.69
N VAL A 112 2.01 -10.82 3.79
CA VAL A 112 1.84 -9.74 2.82
C VAL A 112 0.76 -10.12 1.81
N LYS A 113 0.85 -11.32 1.26
CA LYS A 113 -0.13 -11.81 0.28
C LYS A 113 -1.54 -11.83 0.85
N THR A 114 -1.72 -12.42 2.01
CA THR A 114 -3.03 -12.55 2.65
C THR A 114 -3.58 -11.20 3.07
N GLY A 115 -2.76 -10.36 3.68
CA GLY A 115 -3.17 -9.02 4.09
C GLY A 115 -3.59 -8.17 2.90
N THR A 116 -2.85 -8.27 1.79
CA THR A 116 -3.20 -7.56 0.56
C THR A 116 -4.57 -7.99 0.05
N TYR A 117 -4.83 -9.29 -0.05
CA TYR A 117 -6.13 -9.79 -0.50
C TYR A 117 -7.26 -9.32 0.41
N ARG A 118 -7.06 -9.35 1.71
CA ARG A 118 -8.08 -8.90 2.68
C ARG A 118 -8.34 -7.41 2.60
N ALA A 119 -7.35 -6.62 2.18
CA ALA A 119 -7.48 -5.17 2.08
C ALA A 119 -8.27 -4.72 0.85
N ILE A 120 -8.32 -5.53 -0.21
CA ILE A 120 -8.89 -5.12 -1.51
C ILE A 120 -10.31 -4.56 -1.39
N PRO A 121 -11.28 -5.22 -0.72
CA PRO A 121 -12.64 -4.65 -0.62
C PRO A 121 -12.67 -3.29 0.06
N GLN A 122 -11.88 -3.11 1.11
CA GLN A 122 -11.83 -1.85 1.84
C GLN A 122 -11.12 -0.77 1.04
N ILE A 123 -10.07 -1.12 0.30
CA ILE A 123 -9.39 -0.20 -0.61
C ILE A 123 -10.37 0.33 -1.65
N LYS A 124 -11.18 -0.55 -2.25
CA LYS A 124 -12.18 -0.13 -3.23
C LYS A 124 -13.14 0.90 -2.66
N LYS A 125 -13.62 0.68 -1.43
CA LYS A 125 -14.53 1.62 -0.76
C LYS A 125 -13.86 2.97 -0.49
N VAL A 126 -12.63 2.96 0.00
CA VAL A 126 -11.88 4.17 0.30
C VAL A 126 -11.62 4.96 -0.97
N VAL A 127 -11.19 4.29 -2.04
CA VAL A 127 -10.93 4.92 -3.34
C VAL A 127 -12.22 5.57 -3.88
N GLU A 128 -13.35 4.86 -3.84
CA GLU A 128 -14.62 5.42 -4.29
C GLU A 128 -15.00 6.66 -3.50
N THR A 129 -14.85 6.62 -2.18
CA THR A 129 -15.17 7.76 -1.32
C THR A 129 -14.32 8.97 -1.67
N ILE A 130 -13.02 8.79 -1.82
CA ILE A 130 -12.10 9.89 -2.16
C ILE A 130 -12.41 10.45 -3.54
N LEU A 131 -12.63 9.60 -4.52
CA LEU A 131 -12.92 10.03 -5.90
C LEU A 131 -14.25 10.77 -6.01
N LYS A 132 -15.22 10.43 -5.17
CA LYS A 132 -16.52 11.13 -5.13
C LYS A 132 -16.44 12.44 -4.35
N GLY A 133 -15.36 12.69 -3.63
CA GLY A 133 -15.20 13.89 -2.83
C GLY A 133 -16.03 13.88 -1.53
N GLU A 134 -16.39 12.70 -1.06
CA GLU A 134 -17.19 12.53 0.16
C GLU A 134 -16.31 12.22 1.38
#